data_95a2c86d51fcaac613e454dff6a5d4e1
#
_entry.id   95a2c86d51fcaac613e454dff6a5d4e1
#
_cell.length_a   1.000
_cell.length_b   1.000
_cell.length_c   1.000
_cell.angle_alpha   90.00
_cell.angle_beta   90.00
_cell.angle_gamma   90.00
#
_symmetry.space_group_name_H-M   'P 1'
#
loop_
_entity.id
_entity.type
_entity.pdbx_description
1 polymer ?
#
loop_
_entity_poly.entity_id
_entity_poly.type
_entity_poly.pdbx_seq_one_letter_code
_entity_poly.pdbx_strand_id
1 'polypeptide(L)' 'MIQYISQEAYEALKKELTELKTTKRKEITQRLHEAKELGDLSENSAYQEAKEAQNALELRIAELEELLKNVN' A
#
# COMPACT_ATOMS: atom_id res chain seq x y z
N MET A 1 -15.68 -2.25 16.53
CA MET A 1 -16.54 -1.06 16.75
C MET A 1 -17.00 -0.51 15.41
N ILE A 2 -18.30 -0.23 15.30
CA ILE A 2 -18.85 0.36 14.07
C ILE A 2 -18.62 1.87 14.08
N GLN A 3 -18.13 2.38 12.99
CA GLN A 3 -17.90 3.81 12.82
C GLN A 3 -18.87 4.36 11.77
N TYR A 4 -19.26 5.59 11.98
CA TYR A 4 -20.16 6.28 11.04
C TYR A 4 -19.38 7.35 10.31
N ILE A 5 -19.39 7.29 8.98
CA ILE A 5 -18.74 8.27 8.13
C ILE A 5 -19.71 8.70 7.03
N SER A 6 -19.41 9.83 6.41
CA SER A 6 -20.23 10.31 5.31
C SER A 6 -20.06 9.38 4.10
N GLN A 7 -21.05 9.41 3.22
CA GLN A 7 -20.98 8.66 1.97
C GLN A 7 -19.77 9.11 1.14
N GLU A 8 -19.50 10.40 1.12
CA GLU A 8 -18.38 10.96 0.38
C GLU A 8 -17.04 10.44 0.92
N ALA A 9 -16.89 10.40 2.25
CA ALA A 9 -15.68 9.88 2.87
C ALA A 9 -15.52 8.39 2.59
N TYR A 10 -16.62 7.63 2.66
CA TYR A 10 -16.59 6.20 2.36
C TYR A 10 -16.12 5.94 0.94
N GLU A 11 -16.69 6.66 -0.04
CA GLU A 11 -16.30 6.50 -1.43
C GLU A 11 -14.84 6.89 -1.67
N ALA A 12 -14.36 7.95 -0.99
CA ALA A 12 -12.98 8.38 -1.10
C ALA A 12 -12.03 7.31 -0.58
N LEU A 13 -12.36 6.68 0.56
CA LEU A 13 -11.53 5.62 1.13
C LEU A 13 -11.52 4.37 0.24
N LYS A 14 -12.67 4.02 -0.34
CA LYS A 14 -12.72 2.90 -1.29
C LYS A 14 -11.86 3.15 -2.51
N LYS A 15 -11.89 4.38 -3.02
CA LYS A 15 -11.07 4.75 -4.16
C LYS A 15 -9.59 4.69 -3.82
N GLU A 16 -9.21 5.20 -2.65
CA GLU A 16 -7.83 5.11 -2.19
C GLU A 16 -7.39 3.66 -2.12
N LEU A 17 -8.22 2.79 -1.52
CA LEU A 17 -7.89 1.37 -1.40
C LEU A 17 -7.65 0.73 -2.77
N THR A 18 -8.53 1.01 -3.73
CA THR A 18 -8.38 0.48 -5.08
C THR A 18 -7.07 0.92 -5.72
N GLU A 19 -6.72 2.20 -5.59
CA GLU A 19 -5.48 2.73 -6.15
C GLU A 19 -4.25 2.09 -5.50
N LEU A 20 -4.29 1.87 -4.18
CA LEU A 20 -3.18 1.24 -3.48
C LEU A 20 -3.00 -0.21 -3.92
N LYS A 21 -4.09 -0.94 -4.08
CA LYS A 21 -4.04 -2.36 -4.46
C LYS A 21 -3.67 -2.59 -5.92
N THR A 22 -3.88 -1.61 -6.77
CA THR A 22 -3.58 -1.72 -8.20
C THR A 22 -2.35 -0.90 -8.58
N THR A 23 -2.49 0.40 -8.70
CA THR A 23 -1.43 1.29 -9.19
C THR A 23 -0.20 1.29 -8.29
N LYS A 24 -0.39 1.48 -6.98
CA LYS A 24 0.75 1.57 -6.07
C LYS A 24 1.49 0.25 -5.91
N ARG A 25 0.76 -0.85 -5.80
CA ARG A 25 1.39 -2.17 -5.72
C ARG A 25 2.26 -2.44 -6.95
N LYS A 26 1.75 -2.08 -8.12
CA LYS A 26 2.47 -2.27 -9.36
C LYS A 26 3.75 -1.45 -9.40
N GLU A 27 3.66 -0.17 -8.99
CA GLU A 27 4.82 0.71 -8.96
C GLU A 27 5.90 0.17 -8.01
N ILE A 28 5.51 -0.28 -6.83
CA ILE A 28 6.46 -0.76 -5.84
C ILE A 28 7.06 -2.10 -6.27
N THR A 29 6.26 -2.98 -6.88
CA THR A 29 6.78 -4.22 -7.43
C THR A 29 7.84 -3.95 -8.48
N GLN A 30 7.60 -2.95 -9.34
CA GLN A 30 8.56 -2.54 -10.35
C GLN A 30 9.85 -2.01 -9.72
N ARG A 31 9.73 -1.17 -8.67
CA ARG A 31 10.89 -0.66 -7.94
C ARG A 31 11.71 -1.78 -7.34
N LEU A 32 11.04 -2.78 -6.74
CA LEU A 32 11.73 -3.94 -6.16
C LEU A 32 12.49 -4.71 -7.23
N HIS A 33 11.85 -4.93 -8.37
CA HIS A 33 12.47 -5.66 -9.47
C HIS A 33 13.72 -4.93 -9.97
N GLU A 34 13.60 -3.63 -10.21
CA GLU A 34 14.72 -2.82 -10.68
C GLU A 34 15.86 -2.79 -9.65
N ALA A 35 15.52 -2.67 -8.37
CA ALA A 35 16.52 -2.64 -7.33
C ALA A 35 17.29 -3.96 -7.21
N LYS A 36 16.61 -5.10 -7.40
CA LYS A 36 17.27 -6.40 -7.40
C LYS A 36 18.34 -6.51 -8.46
N GLU A 37 18.13 -5.88 -9.59
CA GLU A 37 19.08 -5.92 -10.69
C GLU A 37 20.38 -5.15 -10.39
N LEU A 38 20.36 -4.29 -9.38
CA LEU A 38 21.55 -3.53 -8.98
C LEU A 38 22.57 -4.39 -8.22
N GLY A 39 22.19 -5.58 -7.77
CA GLY A 39 23.12 -6.52 -7.17
C GLY A 39 22.87 -6.83 -5.70
N ASP A 40 23.93 -6.90 -4.89
CA ASP A 40 23.88 -7.39 -3.52
C ASP A 40 22.76 -6.75 -2.68
N LEU A 41 21.77 -7.57 -2.31
CA LEU A 41 20.59 -7.10 -1.59
C LEU A 41 20.90 -6.63 -0.17
N SER A 42 21.93 -7.15 0.46
CA SER A 42 22.28 -6.78 1.83
C SER A 42 22.88 -5.38 1.93
N GLU A 43 23.47 -4.88 0.85
CA GLU A 43 24.08 -3.56 0.80
C GLU A 43 23.39 -2.63 -0.20
N ASN A 44 22.23 -3.06 -0.71
CA ASN A 44 21.50 -2.34 -1.73
C ASN A 44 20.45 -1.45 -1.09
N SER A 45 20.77 -0.15 -0.91
CA SER A 45 19.87 0.78 -0.27
C SER A 45 18.58 0.98 -1.08
N ALA A 46 18.64 0.91 -2.40
CA ALA A 46 17.45 1.02 -3.24
C ALA A 46 16.50 -0.13 -2.97
N TYR A 47 17.02 -1.34 -2.78
CA TYR A 47 16.21 -2.51 -2.47
C TYR A 47 15.59 -2.36 -1.07
N GLN A 48 16.40 -1.92 -0.08
CA GLN A 48 15.88 -1.73 1.28
C GLN A 48 14.77 -0.70 1.32
N GLU A 49 14.93 0.41 0.62
CA GLU A 49 13.91 1.44 0.54
C GLU A 49 12.63 0.93 -0.12
N ALA A 50 12.76 0.14 -1.18
CA ALA A 50 11.60 -0.44 -1.87
C ALA A 50 10.87 -1.43 -0.98
N LYS A 51 11.61 -2.22 -0.17
CA LYS A 51 11.01 -3.15 0.79
C LYS A 51 10.26 -2.40 1.88
N GLU A 52 10.83 -1.31 2.38
CA GLU A 52 10.15 -0.48 3.37
C GLU A 52 8.88 0.13 2.80
N ALA A 53 8.94 0.59 1.54
CA ALA A 53 7.75 1.14 0.87
C ALA A 53 6.69 0.06 0.70
N GLN A 54 7.09 -1.17 0.38
CA GLN A 54 6.16 -2.28 0.25
C GLN A 54 5.47 -2.57 1.58
N ASN A 55 6.25 -2.61 2.66
CA ASN A 55 5.70 -2.88 3.99
C ASN A 55 4.70 -1.80 4.40
N ALA A 56 5.04 -0.53 4.17
CA ALA A 56 4.15 0.59 4.50
C ALA A 56 2.86 0.52 3.66
N LEU A 57 2.98 0.17 2.39
CA LEU A 57 1.82 0.03 1.51
C LEU A 57 0.88 -1.06 2.01
N GLU A 58 1.43 -2.24 2.33
CA GLU A 58 0.59 -3.36 2.77
C GLU A 58 -0.07 -3.06 4.11
N LEU A 59 0.62 -2.35 5.00
CA LEU A 59 0.03 -1.93 6.26
C LEU A 59 -1.15 -0.98 6.02
N ARG A 60 -0.99 0.00 5.13
CA ARG A 60 -2.07 0.93 4.82
C ARG A 60 -3.25 0.23 4.18
N ILE A 61 -3.00 -0.72 3.29
CA ILE A 61 -4.06 -1.51 2.68
C ILE A 61 -4.84 -2.26 3.75
N ALA A 62 -4.15 -2.90 4.68
CA ALA A 62 -4.81 -3.65 5.76
C ALA A 62 -5.64 -2.72 6.64
N GLU A 63 -5.12 -1.53 6.95
CA GLU A 63 -5.85 -0.54 7.75
C GLU A 63 -7.13 -0.10 7.05
N LEU A 64 -7.06 0.19 5.75
CA LEU A 64 -8.23 0.61 4.98
C LEU A 64 -9.26 -0.50 4.87
N GLU A 65 -8.80 -1.72 4.62
CA GLU A 65 -9.71 -2.86 4.53
C GLU A 65 -10.46 -3.08 5.85
N GLU A 66 -9.74 -2.97 6.97
CA GLU A 66 -10.37 -3.11 8.28
C GLU A 66 -11.34 -1.96 8.56
N LEU A 67 -10.93 -0.74 8.24
CA LEU A 67 -11.78 0.43 8.45
C LEU A 67 -13.07 0.32 7.63
N LEU A 68 -12.97 -0.02 6.34
CA LEU A 68 -14.14 -0.11 5.46
C LEU A 68 -15.06 -1.26 5.83
N LYS A 69 -14.52 -2.29 6.45
CA LYS A 69 -15.30 -3.42 6.93
C LYS A 69 -16.19 -3.04 8.12
N ASN A 70 -15.78 -2.06 8.91
CA ASN A 70 -16.42 -1.68 10.17
C ASN A 70 -17.18 -0.35 10.12
N VAL A 71 -17.43 0.20 8.93
CA VAL A 71 -18.18 1.46 8.80
C VAL A 71 -19.60 1.21 8.31
N ASN A 72 -20.46 2.16 8.61
CA ASN A 72 -21.85 2.18 8.17
C ASN A 72 -22.10 3.38 7.26
#